data_ba2c650fb6827829ec568874121d52ca
#
_entry.id   ba2c650fb6827829ec568874121d52ca
#
_cell.length_a   1.000
_cell.length_b   1.000
_cell.length_c   1.000
_cell.angle_alpha   90.00
_cell.angle_beta   90.00
_cell.angle_gamma   90.00
#
_symmetry.space_group_name_H-M   'P 1'
#
loop_
_entity.id
_entity.type
_entity.pdbx_description
1 polymer ?
#
loop_
_entity_poly.entity_id
_entity_poly.type
_entity_poly.pdbx_seq_one_letter_code
_entity_poly.pdbx_strand_id
1 'polypeptide(L)'
;MRTFLQVLVNTALANVTTSFLWFALTFWVYLETRSVLATGIIGGAYMLLIAFFAMLFGSIVDRHRKLQVMIFSSLVTLASFVIAGVLYLLQPESALVDLGGPWFWAFSGIILFGSVVEHMRNIALSTTVTLLVPEERHANANGMVGTVQGIAFIVTSVFSGLAIGLLGMGWTLVIAIALTLVALVHLLFLKVPEEQPVPAEGERAATIDFRGSVRAVRNAPGLFALIIFSTFNNLIGGVYMALMDPYGLELFSVEAWGVVLGVTATGFIIGGLAIAKFGLGKNPIRTMLIVVIAMGVLGALFTIREWWWLYALGIWAYMCLIPAVEASEQTVIQKVVPFRKQGRVFGFAAAVESAAAPVTAFLIAPIAEFWLIPYMETGSGRATWGWLLGDGEARGIALVFLIAGLAMVVLALLAFTTKSYRVLSKQYLTAPDDAGEAADGDGDGAPDTARTGDGVDLSDARAGRAGRGD
;
A
#
# COMPACT_ATOMS: atom_id res chain seq x y z
N MET A 1 -13.21 -15.72 -9.28
CA MET A 1 -11.84 -15.66 -9.83
C MET A 1 -11.72 -14.95 -11.16
N ARG A 2 -12.52 -15.24 -12.21
CA ARG A 2 -12.43 -14.50 -13.49
C ARG A 2 -12.67 -13.00 -13.33
N THR A 3 -13.72 -12.62 -12.62
CA THR A 3 -14.05 -11.20 -12.37
C THR A 3 -12.93 -10.49 -11.60
N PHE A 4 -12.34 -11.15 -10.59
CA PHE A 4 -11.19 -10.62 -9.86
C PHE A 4 -10.01 -10.35 -10.81
N LEU A 5 -9.64 -11.31 -11.67
CA LEU A 5 -8.56 -11.11 -12.65
C LEU A 5 -8.84 -9.95 -13.61
N GLN A 6 -10.07 -9.78 -14.06
CA GLN A 6 -10.45 -8.65 -14.91
C GLN A 6 -10.29 -7.31 -14.17
N VAL A 7 -10.73 -7.24 -12.90
CA VAL A 7 -10.54 -6.05 -12.04
C VAL A 7 -9.05 -5.80 -11.80
N LEU A 8 -8.27 -6.85 -11.54
CA LEU A 8 -6.82 -6.76 -11.32
C LEU A 8 -6.09 -6.22 -12.55
N VAL A 9 -6.37 -6.76 -13.75
CA VAL A 9 -5.77 -6.27 -15.01
C VAL A 9 -6.18 -4.83 -15.29
N ASN A 10 -7.45 -4.47 -15.04
CA ASN A 10 -7.91 -3.11 -15.19
C ASN A 10 -7.20 -2.16 -14.23
N THR A 11 -7.03 -2.56 -12.97
CA THR A 11 -6.30 -1.77 -11.97
C THR A 11 -4.81 -1.66 -12.31
N ALA A 12 -4.22 -2.74 -12.86
CA ALA A 12 -2.86 -2.69 -13.37
C ALA A 12 -2.68 -1.61 -14.44
N LEU A 13 -3.57 -1.59 -15.44
CA LEU A 13 -3.54 -0.59 -16.51
C LEU A 13 -3.69 0.84 -15.95
N ALA A 14 -4.62 1.04 -15.04
CA ALA A 14 -4.84 2.34 -14.42
C ALA A 14 -3.65 2.80 -13.58
N ASN A 15 -3.06 1.92 -12.75
CA ASN A 15 -1.88 2.22 -11.96
C ASN A 15 -0.65 2.52 -12.82
N VAL A 16 -0.43 1.72 -13.89
CA VAL A 16 0.64 1.99 -14.87
C VAL A 16 0.46 3.38 -15.47
N THR A 17 -0.77 3.73 -15.87
CA THR A 17 -1.04 5.03 -16.52
C THR A 17 -0.78 6.20 -15.59
N THR A 18 -1.26 6.14 -14.34
CA THR A 18 -1.08 7.22 -13.35
C THR A 18 0.37 7.37 -12.94
N SER A 19 1.06 6.27 -12.67
CA SER A 19 2.48 6.28 -12.34
C SER A 19 3.33 6.76 -13.52
N PHE A 20 2.98 6.34 -14.74
CA PHE A 20 3.61 6.79 -15.98
C PHE A 20 3.57 8.32 -16.10
N LEU A 21 2.41 8.93 -15.93
CA LEU A 21 2.28 10.39 -16.05
C LEU A 21 2.94 11.12 -14.89
N TRP A 22 2.89 10.58 -13.67
CA TRP A 22 3.56 11.17 -12.52
C TRP A 22 5.09 11.16 -12.68
N PHE A 23 5.69 10.04 -13.06
CA PHE A 23 7.12 9.95 -13.36
C PHE A 23 7.49 10.87 -14.53
N ALA A 24 6.69 10.87 -15.59
CA ALA A 24 6.90 11.72 -16.73
C ALA A 24 6.88 13.22 -16.35
N LEU A 25 5.93 13.64 -15.51
CA LEU A 25 5.87 15.01 -14.97
C LEU A 25 7.16 15.34 -14.19
N THR A 26 7.60 14.44 -13.34
CA THR A 26 8.81 14.63 -12.53
C THR A 26 10.05 14.78 -13.41
N PHE A 27 10.20 13.94 -14.44
CA PHE A 27 11.31 14.05 -15.40
C PHE A 27 11.23 15.32 -16.22
N TRP A 28 10.06 15.67 -16.75
CA TRP A 28 9.85 16.89 -17.53
C TRP A 28 10.19 18.13 -16.73
N VAL A 29 9.68 18.24 -15.49
CA VAL A 29 10.00 19.36 -14.61
C VAL A 29 11.51 19.48 -14.39
N TYR A 30 12.21 18.39 -14.13
CA TYR A 30 13.65 18.44 -13.95
C TYR A 30 14.40 18.84 -15.23
N LEU A 31 14.01 18.30 -16.38
CA LEU A 31 14.67 18.60 -17.65
C LEU A 31 14.52 20.07 -18.05
N GLU A 32 13.32 20.62 -17.90
CA GLU A 32 12.99 21.99 -18.31
C GLU A 32 13.45 23.04 -17.29
N THR A 33 13.32 22.75 -15.98
CA THR A 33 13.61 23.76 -14.95
C THR A 33 14.99 23.59 -14.31
N ARG A 34 15.62 22.42 -14.44
CA ARG A 34 16.86 22.02 -13.74
C ARG A 34 16.76 22.20 -12.22
N SER A 35 15.57 22.27 -11.69
CA SER A 35 15.31 22.45 -10.26
C SER A 35 15.07 21.13 -9.55
N VAL A 36 16.06 20.70 -8.77
CA VAL A 36 15.91 19.54 -7.86
C VAL A 36 14.84 19.82 -6.80
N LEU A 37 14.74 21.07 -6.36
CA LEU A 37 13.74 21.48 -5.37
C LEU A 37 12.30 21.33 -5.91
N ALA A 38 12.02 21.81 -7.12
CA ALA A 38 10.68 21.68 -7.73
C ALA A 38 10.30 20.21 -7.92
N THR A 39 11.23 19.41 -8.40
CA THR A 39 11.06 17.95 -8.56
C THR A 39 10.79 17.27 -7.22
N GLY A 40 11.55 17.64 -6.20
CA GLY A 40 11.36 17.11 -4.83
C GLY A 40 10.03 17.52 -4.20
N ILE A 41 9.58 18.77 -4.42
CA ILE A 41 8.25 19.22 -3.96
C ILE A 41 7.14 18.42 -4.62
N ILE A 42 7.20 18.20 -5.93
CA ILE A 42 6.18 17.42 -6.66
C ILE A 42 6.15 15.96 -6.15
N GLY A 43 7.30 15.31 -6.03
CA GLY A 43 7.40 13.95 -5.53
C GLY A 43 6.94 13.82 -4.07
N GLY A 44 7.39 14.73 -3.21
CA GLY A 44 6.99 14.79 -1.81
C GLY A 44 5.51 15.11 -1.63
N ALA A 45 4.97 16.05 -2.40
CA ALA A 45 3.55 16.42 -2.38
C ALA A 45 2.67 15.21 -2.76
N TYR A 46 3.05 14.43 -3.77
CA TYR A 46 2.33 13.23 -4.16
C TYR A 46 2.16 12.24 -2.99
N MET A 47 3.26 11.89 -2.33
CA MET A 47 3.25 10.96 -1.19
C MET A 47 2.47 11.51 0.00
N LEU A 48 2.64 12.80 0.32
CA LEU A 48 1.91 13.44 1.42
C LEU A 48 0.41 13.54 1.14
N LEU A 49 0.01 13.85 -0.09
CA LEU A 49 -1.39 13.91 -0.47
C LEU A 49 -2.04 12.52 -0.43
N ILE A 50 -1.35 11.46 -0.87
CA ILE A 50 -1.83 10.09 -0.71
C ILE A 50 -2.05 9.79 0.78
N ALA A 51 -1.07 10.04 1.64
CA ALA A 51 -1.18 9.80 3.07
C ALA A 51 -2.35 10.60 3.70
N PHE A 52 -2.52 11.86 3.32
CA PHE A 52 -3.57 12.72 3.82
C PHE A 52 -4.97 12.25 3.41
N PHE A 53 -5.15 11.90 2.12
CA PHE A 53 -6.46 11.51 1.58
C PHE A 53 -6.79 10.02 1.77
N ALA A 54 -5.85 9.16 2.15
CA ALA A 54 -6.07 7.72 2.24
C ALA A 54 -7.23 7.34 3.17
N MET A 55 -7.38 8.03 4.31
CA MET A 55 -8.49 7.79 5.24
C MET A 55 -9.84 8.23 4.67
N LEU A 56 -9.87 9.37 3.93
CA LEU A 56 -11.06 9.81 3.22
C LEU A 56 -11.47 8.76 2.18
N PHE A 57 -10.49 8.29 1.40
CA PHE A 57 -10.71 7.28 0.38
C PHE A 57 -11.22 5.98 0.98
N GLY A 58 -10.63 5.52 2.11
CA GLY A 58 -11.12 4.35 2.83
C GLY A 58 -12.58 4.48 3.26
N SER A 59 -12.97 5.64 3.77
CA SER A 59 -14.37 5.92 4.15
C SER A 59 -15.33 5.92 2.95
N ILE A 60 -14.89 6.44 1.79
CA ILE A 60 -15.67 6.41 0.54
C ILE A 60 -15.84 4.97 0.06
N VAL A 61 -14.76 4.17 0.09
CA VAL A 61 -14.78 2.78 -0.34
C VAL A 61 -15.74 1.93 0.49
N ASP A 62 -15.81 2.14 1.80
CA ASP A 62 -16.73 1.38 2.67
C ASP A 62 -18.21 1.68 2.39
N ARG A 63 -18.51 2.92 2.00
CA ARG A 63 -19.91 3.40 1.83
C ARG A 63 -20.50 3.18 0.44
N HIS A 64 -19.67 2.86 -0.53
CA HIS A 64 -20.10 2.73 -1.92
C HIS A 64 -19.70 1.39 -2.51
N ARG A 65 -20.38 0.97 -3.58
CA ARG A 65 -19.97 -0.20 -4.36
C ARG A 65 -18.55 0.00 -4.90
N LYS A 66 -17.70 -0.99 -4.74
CA LYS A 66 -16.27 -0.89 -5.12
C LYS A 66 -16.09 -0.56 -6.59
N LEU A 67 -16.95 -1.16 -7.46
CA LEU A 67 -16.95 -0.82 -8.89
C LEU A 67 -17.30 0.66 -9.15
N GLN A 68 -18.29 1.22 -8.41
CA GLN A 68 -18.65 2.64 -8.55
C GLN A 68 -17.53 3.56 -8.10
N VAL A 69 -16.84 3.20 -7.02
CA VAL A 69 -15.65 3.92 -6.53
C VAL A 69 -14.54 3.94 -7.57
N MET A 70 -14.26 2.79 -8.20
CA MET A 70 -13.25 2.68 -9.25
C MET A 70 -13.63 3.49 -10.50
N ILE A 71 -14.92 3.50 -10.91
CA ILE A 71 -15.41 4.31 -12.02
C ILE A 71 -15.27 5.79 -11.70
N PHE A 72 -15.67 6.20 -10.48
CA PHE A 72 -15.58 7.59 -10.04
C PHE A 72 -14.13 8.09 -10.03
N SER A 73 -13.18 7.29 -9.45
CA SER A 73 -11.76 7.67 -9.45
C SER A 73 -11.22 7.84 -10.86
N SER A 74 -11.52 6.90 -11.78
CA SER A 74 -11.07 7.01 -13.16
C SER A 74 -11.69 8.18 -13.93
N LEU A 75 -12.95 8.52 -13.65
CA LEU A 75 -13.58 9.72 -14.26
C LEU A 75 -12.89 11.00 -13.80
N VAL A 76 -12.61 11.12 -12.50
CA VAL A 76 -11.90 12.29 -11.94
C VAL A 76 -10.47 12.36 -12.48
N THR A 77 -9.78 11.24 -12.55
CA THR A 77 -8.41 11.16 -13.11
C THR A 77 -8.40 11.56 -14.59
N LEU A 78 -9.34 11.02 -15.39
CA LEU A 78 -9.47 11.34 -16.79
C LEU A 78 -9.77 12.84 -16.99
N ALA A 79 -10.72 13.39 -16.22
CA ALA A 79 -11.05 14.82 -16.27
C ALA A 79 -9.82 15.69 -15.93
N SER A 80 -9.08 15.33 -14.89
CA SER A 80 -7.86 16.02 -14.49
C SER A 80 -6.81 16.01 -15.60
N PHE A 81 -6.56 14.84 -16.22
CA PHE A 81 -5.58 14.73 -17.30
C PHE A 81 -6.02 15.48 -18.56
N VAL A 82 -7.30 15.48 -18.89
CA VAL A 82 -7.85 16.28 -20.00
C VAL A 82 -7.70 17.77 -19.71
N ILE A 83 -8.02 18.24 -18.49
CA ILE A 83 -7.85 19.64 -18.10
C ILE A 83 -6.37 20.04 -18.18
N ALA A 84 -5.45 19.19 -17.69
CA ALA A 84 -4.01 19.42 -17.83
C ALA A 84 -3.58 19.49 -19.31
N GLY A 85 -4.11 18.60 -20.17
CA GLY A 85 -3.86 18.62 -21.61
C GLY A 85 -4.36 19.90 -22.29
N VAL A 86 -5.56 20.34 -21.94
CA VAL A 86 -6.12 21.62 -22.43
C VAL A 86 -5.26 22.80 -21.95
N LEU A 87 -4.83 22.80 -20.68
CA LEU A 87 -3.97 23.83 -20.14
C LEU A 87 -2.62 23.86 -20.87
N TYR A 88 -2.04 22.69 -21.16
CA TYR A 88 -0.80 22.56 -21.93
C TYR A 88 -0.93 23.15 -23.36
N LEU A 89 -2.09 23.01 -23.99
CA LEU A 89 -2.34 23.55 -25.34
C LEU A 89 -2.62 25.07 -25.34
N LEU A 90 -3.20 25.58 -24.24
CA LEU A 90 -3.60 27.00 -24.16
C LEU A 90 -2.49 27.92 -23.64
N GLN A 91 -1.53 27.40 -22.88
CA GLN A 91 -0.47 28.17 -22.29
C GLN A 91 0.85 27.96 -23.07
N PRO A 92 1.68 29.00 -23.22
CA PRO A 92 3.01 28.82 -23.76
C PRO A 92 3.86 27.97 -22.80
N GLU A 93 4.72 27.14 -23.34
CA GLU A 93 5.58 26.24 -22.56
C GLU A 93 6.42 27.01 -21.52
N SER A 94 6.89 28.20 -21.86
CA SER A 94 7.60 29.09 -20.95
C SER A 94 6.81 29.44 -19.69
N ALA A 95 5.49 29.53 -19.75
CA ALA A 95 4.64 29.79 -18.59
C ALA A 95 4.41 28.51 -17.74
N LEU A 96 4.46 27.33 -18.37
CA LEU A 96 4.30 26.05 -17.70
C LEU A 96 5.57 25.55 -17.00
N VAL A 97 6.73 26.14 -17.32
CA VAL A 97 8.02 25.82 -16.70
C VAL A 97 8.51 26.94 -15.76
N ASP A 98 7.79 28.06 -15.67
CA ASP A 98 8.08 29.16 -14.76
C ASP A 98 7.69 28.79 -13.32
N LEU A 99 8.68 28.47 -12.50
CA LEU A 99 8.49 28.10 -11.08
C LEU A 99 7.88 29.23 -10.24
N GLY A 100 8.03 30.49 -10.65
CA GLY A 100 7.41 31.66 -10.02
C GLY A 100 5.98 31.91 -10.49
N GLY A 101 5.57 31.28 -11.58
CA GLY A 101 4.28 31.49 -12.23
C GLY A 101 3.18 30.57 -11.69
N PRO A 102 1.91 31.02 -11.73
CA PRO A 102 0.78 30.21 -11.27
C PRO A 102 0.48 29.02 -12.17
N TRP A 103 0.82 29.08 -13.44
CA TRP A 103 0.48 28.06 -14.43
C TRP A 103 1.29 26.76 -14.23
N PHE A 104 2.54 26.85 -13.81
CA PHE A 104 3.36 25.71 -13.44
C PHE A 104 2.70 24.89 -12.32
N TRP A 105 2.33 25.59 -11.23
CA TRP A 105 1.71 24.92 -10.07
C TRP A 105 0.31 24.42 -10.36
N ALA A 106 -0.47 25.15 -11.19
CA ALA A 106 -1.78 24.69 -11.62
C ALA A 106 -1.68 23.41 -12.47
N PHE A 107 -0.79 23.39 -13.46
CA PHE A 107 -0.55 22.24 -14.32
C PHE A 107 -0.11 21.01 -13.53
N SER A 108 0.95 21.16 -12.73
CA SER A 108 1.47 20.07 -11.89
C SER A 108 0.45 19.61 -10.85
N GLY A 109 -0.25 20.56 -10.21
CA GLY A 109 -1.26 20.26 -9.20
C GLY A 109 -2.47 19.51 -9.74
N ILE A 110 -2.94 19.83 -10.95
CA ILE A 110 -4.04 19.12 -11.61
C ILE A 110 -3.66 17.68 -11.93
N ILE A 111 -2.45 17.44 -12.45
CA ILE A 111 -1.95 16.08 -12.70
C ILE A 111 -1.80 15.29 -11.40
N LEU A 112 -1.20 15.91 -10.37
CA LEU A 112 -1.07 15.28 -9.06
C LEU A 112 -2.43 14.96 -8.45
N PHE A 113 -3.39 15.85 -8.53
CA PHE A 113 -4.74 15.62 -8.00
C PHE A 113 -5.39 14.40 -8.65
N GLY A 114 -5.37 14.29 -9.99
CA GLY A 114 -5.88 13.11 -10.70
C GLY A 114 -5.16 11.83 -10.26
N SER A 115 -3.84 11.87 -10.13
CA SER A 115 -3.03 10.72 -9.73
C SER A 115 -3.30 10.29 -8.28
N VAL A 116 -3.51 11.24 -7.37
CA VAL A 116 -3.85 10.96 -5.97
C VAL A 116 -5.25 10.36 -5.85
N VAL A 117 -6.24 10.89 -6.59
CA VAL A 117 -7.61 10.33 -6.56
C VAL A 117 -7.65 8.91 -7.09
N GLU A 118 -6.84 8.57 -8.09
CA GLU A 118 -6.75 7.20 -8.60
C GLU A 118 -6.24 6.21 -7.55
N HIS A 119 -5.48 6.65 -6.55
CA HIS A 119 -5.04 5.79 -5.45
C HIS A 119 -6.20 5.17 -4.64
N MET A 120 -7.38 5.82 -4.65
CA MET A 120 -8.61 5.26 -4.06
C MET A 120 -8.99 3.90 -4.66
N ARG A 121 -8.66 3.65 -5.94
CA ARG A 121 -8.84 2.36 -6.62
C ARG A 121 -8.05 1.22 -5.93
N ASN A 122 -6.86 1.49 -5.43
CA ASN A 122 -6.04 0.47 -4.76
C ASN A 122 -6.71 -0.01 -3.46
N ILE A 123 -7.30 0.92 -2.69
CA ILE A 123 -8.08 0.58 -1.50
C ILE A 123 -9.33 -0.23 -1.89
N ALA A 124 -10.03 0.18 -2.97
CA ALA A 124 -11.18 -0.57 -3.48
C ALA A 124 -10.77 -1.97 -4.00
N LEU A 125 -9.61 -2.13 -4.63
CA LEU A 125 -9.08 -3.43 -5.05
C LEU A 125 -8.85 -4.35 -3.85
N SER A 126 -8.19 -3.87 -2.80
CA SER A 126 -7.92 -4.66 -1.59
C SER A 126 -9.20 -5.18 -0.93
N THR A 127 -10.25 -4.35 -0.88
CA THR A 127 -11.58 -4.79 -0.40
C THR A 127 -12.30 -5.71 -1.39
N THR A 128 -12.05 -5.56 -2.70
CA THR A 128 -12.62 -6.43 -3.75
C THR A 128 -12.04 -7.85 -3.70
N VAL A 129 -10.83 -8.04 -3.19
CA VAL A 129 -10.27 -9.39 -2.93
C VAL A 129 -11.20 -10.16 -1.99
N THR A 130 -11.59 -9.57 -0.88
CA THR A 130 -12.53 -10.19 0.08
C THR A 130 -13.88 -10.51 -0.55
N LEU A 131 -14.36 -9.67 -1.46
CA LEU A 131 -15.66 -9.86 -2.11
C LEU A 131 -15.67 -10.98 -3.18
N LEU A 132 -14.57 -11.11 -3.95
CA LEU A 132 -14.55 -11.94 -5.16
C LEU A 132 -13.73 -13.21 -5.05
N VAL A 133 -12.90 -13.35 -4.02
CA VAL A 133 -11.95 -14.44 -3.85
C VAL A 133 -12.28 -15.20 -2.57
N PRO A 134 -12.38 -16.55 -2.63
CA PRO A 134 -12.51 -17.35 -1.43
C PRO A 134 -11.37 -17.10 -0.45
N GLU A 135 -11.66 -17.15 0.85
CA GLU A 135 -10.75 -16.76 1.92
C GLU A 135 -9.42 -17.54 1.87
N GLU A 136 -9.46 -18.84 1.57
CA GLU A 136 -8.28 -19.70 1.47
C GLU A 136 -7.31 -19.24 0.36
N ARG A 137 -7.78 -18.40 -0.55
CA ARG A 137 -7.01 -17.87 -1.69
C ARG A 137 -6.70 -16.38 -1.58
N HIS A 138 -7.02 -15.71 -0.48
CA HIS A 138 -6.70 -14.30 -0.30
C HIS A 138 -5.19 -14.03 -0.43
N ALA A 139 -4.36 -14.88 0.20
CA ALA A 139 -2.91 -14.78 0.08
C ALA A 139 -2.42 -14.88 -1.38
N ASN A 140 -3.00 -15.82 -2.15
CA ASN A 140 -2.66 -15.97 -3.57
C ASN A 140 -3.09 -14.76 -4.40
N ALA A 141 -4.29 -14.22 -4.15
CA ALA A 141 -4.80 -13.02 -4.81
C ALA A 141 -3.92 -11.80 -4.51
N ASN A 142 -3.55 -11.61 -3.24
CA ASN A 142 -2.66 -10.52 -2.82
C ASN A 142 -1.24 -10.67 -3.43
N GLY A 143 -0.75 -11.90 -3.60
CA GLY A 143 0.47 -12.18 -4.33
C GLY A 143 0.39 -11.77 -5.81
N MET A 144 -0.78 -11.98 -6.47
CA MET A 144 -1.02 -11.49 -7.83
C MET A 144 -1.03 -9.96 -7.89
N VAL A 145 -1.58 -9.28 -6.87
CA VAL A 145 -1.52 -7.81 -6.76
C VAL A 145 -0.07 -7.34 -6.70
N GLY A 146 0.77 -7.96 -5.87
CA GLY A 146 2.21 -7.64 -5.81
C GLY A 146 2.94 -7.87 -7.13
N THR A 147 2.60 -8.95 -7.87
CA THR A 147 3.14 -9.18 -9.23
C THR A 147 2.81 -8.03 -10.18
N VAL A 148 1.55 -7.59 -10.15
CA VAL A 148 1.07 -6.47 -10.99
C VAL A 148 1.78 -5.18 -10.63
N GLN A 149 2.01 -4.91 -9.35
CA GLN A 149 2.78 -3.74 -8.89
C GLN A 149 4.21 -3.76 -9.43
N GLY A 150 4.88 -4.92 -9.39
CA GLY A 150 6.22 -5.07 -9.96
C GLY A 150 6.27 -4.81 -11.47
N ILE A 151 5.31 -5.36 -12.23
CA ILE A 151 5.18 -5.08 -13.67
C ILE A 151 4.94 -3.59 -13.90
N ALA A 152 4.02 -2.99 -13.15
CA ALA A 152 3.71 -1.58 -13.26
C ALA A 152 4.95 -0.71 -13.02
N PHE A 153 5.75 -1.02 -12.01
CA PHE A 153 6.97 -0.29 -11.69
C PHE A 153 7.99 -0.33 -12.85
N ILE A 154 8.25 -1.53 -13.44
CA ILE A 154 9.18 -1.68 -14.56
C ILE A 154 8.67 -0.93 -15.79
N VAL A 155 7.41 -1.15 -16.16
CA VAL A 155 6.81 -0.49 -17.32
C VAL A 155 6.87 1.03 -17.16
N THR A 156 6.49 1.52 -15.98
CA THR A 156 6.42 2.95 -15.72
C THR A 156 7.80 3.60 -15.77
N SER A 157 8.79 3.03 -15.11
CA SER A 157 10.13 3.64 -15.05
C SER A 157 10.79 3.73 -16.44
N VAL A 158 10.62 2.71 -17.28
CA VAL A 158 11.19 2.70 -18.63
C VAL A 158 10.41 3.61 -19.59
N PHE A 159 9.09 3.43 -19.65
CA PHE A 159 8.28 4.15 -20.65
C PHE A 159 8.09 5.62 -20.35
N SER A 160 8.12 6.05 -19.08
CA SER A 160 8.02 7.47 -18.73
C SER A 160 9.24 8.26 -19.24
N GLY A 161 10.44 7.72 -19.05
CA GLY A 161 11.67 8.34 -19.54
C GLY A 161 11.70 8.41 -21.06
N LEU A 162 11.33 7.29 -21.75
CA LEU A 162 11.26 7.24 -23.22
C LEU A 162 10.22 8.23 -23.77
N ALA A 163 9.04 8.30 -23.17
CA ALA A 163 7.98 9.18 -23.63
C ALA A 163 8.40 10.66 -23.53
N ILE A 164 8.96 11.08 -22.39
CA ILE A 164 9.43 12.46 -22.23
C ILE A 164 10.62 12.75 -23.14
N GLY A 165 11.60 11.87 -23.21
CA GLY A 165 12.82 12.09 -23.99
C GLY A 165 12.59 12.08 -25.51
N LEU A 166 11.66 11.28 -26.03
CA LEU A 166 11.42 11.14 -27.45
C LEU A 166 10.20 11.89 -27.96
N LEU A 167 9.15 12.01 -27.14
CA LEU A 167 7.84 12.53 -27.60
C LEU A 167 7.49 13.87 -26.91
N GLY A 168 8.11 14.20 -25.78
CA GLY A 168 7.80 15.37 -25.00
C GLY A 168 6.50 15.26 -24.17
N MET A 169 6.22 16.30 -23.37
CA MET A 169 5.11 16.28 -22.40
C MET A 169 3.73 16.24 -23.06
N GLY A 170 3.55 16.91 -24.21
CA GLY A 170 2.26 16.94 -24.92
C GLY A 170 1.79 15.53 -25.36
N TRP A 171 2.63 14.77 -26.01
CA TRP A 171 2.30 13.39 -26.42
C TRP A 171 2.20 12.44 -25.24
N THR A 172 2.99 12.66 -24.19
CA THR A 172 2.89 11.90 -22.94
C THR A 172 1.51 12.06 -22.31
N LEU A 173 0.96 13.28 -22.26
CA LEU A 173 -0.41 13.54 -21.82
C LEU A 173 -1.45 12.86 -22.69
N VAL A 174 -1.31 12.91 -24.03
CA VAL A 174 -2.22 12.22 -24.96
C VAL A 174 -2.24 10.72 -24.69
N ILE A 175 -1.07 10.11 -24.50
CA ILE A 175 -0.95 8.67 -24.18
C ILE A 175 -1.63 8.38 -22.83
N ALA A 176 -1.38 9.17 -21.80
CA ALA A 176 -2.00 8.99 -20.48
C ALA A 176 -3.52 9.12 -20.53
N ILE A 177 -4.05 10.12 -21.25
CA ILE A 177 -5.50 10.30 -21.45
C ILE A 177 -6.09 9.09 -22.19
N ALA A 178 -5.46 8.64 -23.27
CA ALA A 178 -5.93 7.51 -24.04
C ALA A 178 -5.95 6.21 -23.21
N LEU A 179 -4.90 5.93 -22.46
CA LEU A 179 -4.80 4.74 -21.60
C LEU A 179 -5.82 4.81 -20.45
N THR A 180 -6.01 5.99 -19.83
CA THR A 180 -7.04 6.18 -18.80
C THR A 180 -8.43 5.96 -19.36
N LEU A 181 -8.70 6.45 -20.56
CA LEU A 181 -9.98 6.22 -21.26
C LEU A 181 -10.20 4.73 -21.55
N VAL A 182 -9.18 4.01 -22.02
CA VAL A 182 -9.25 2.57 -22.26
C VAL A 182 -9.54 1.82 -20.95
N ALA A 183 -8.84 2.17 -19.85
CA ALA A 183 -9.09 1.60 -18.55
C ALA A 183 -10.52 1.86 -18.06
N LEU A 184 -11.03 3.08 -18.23
CA LEU A 184 -12.40 3.44 -17.86
C LEU A 184 -13.43 2.68 -18.70
N VAL A 185 -13.28 2.66 -20.03
CA VAL A 185 -14.18 1.92 -20.92
C VAL A 185 -14.22 0.44 -20.57
N HIS A 186 -13.05 -0.19 -20.37
CA HIS A 186 -12.98 -1.59 -19.93
C HIS A 186 -13.71 -1.79 -18.58
N LEU A 187 -13.56 -0.85 -17.63
CA LEU A 187 -14.21 -0.92 -16.32
C LEU A 187 -15.75 -0.87 -16.42
N LEU A 188 -16.30 -0.10 -17.36
CA LEU A 188 -17.75 0.01 -17.57
C LEU A 188 -18.37 -1.30 -18.06
N PHE A 189 -17.62 -2.19 -18.69
CA PHE A 189 -18.07 -3.52 -19.11
C PHE A 189 -17.96 -4.57 -18.01
N LEU A 190 -17.25 -4.29 -16.90
CA LEU A 190 -17.12 -5.23 -15.80
C LEU A 190 -18.39 -5.26 -14.94
N LYS A 191 -18.74 -6.45 -14.51
CA LYS A 191 -19.84 -6.69 -13.57
C LYS A 191 -19.29 -7.31 -12.31
N VAL A 192 -19.26 -6.54 -11.23
CA VAL A 192 -18.88 -7.03 -9.90
C VAL A 192 -20.18 -7.32 -9.15
N PRO A 193 -20.40 -8.57 -8.72
CA PRO A 193 -21.57 -8.92 -7.90
C PRO A 193 -21.36 -8.33 -6.49
N GLU A 194 -21.96 -7.20 -6.25
CA GLU A 194 -21.90 -6.49 -4.96
C GLU A 194 -23.27 -5.87 -4.67
N GLU A 195 -23.83 -6.17 -3.51
CA GLU A 195 -25.01 -5.51 -2.98
C GLU A 195 -24.67 -4.08 -2.56
N GLN A 196 -25.68 -3.20 -2.51
CA GLN A 196 -25.43 -1.86 -1.99
C GLN A 196 -25.07 -1.95 -0.51
N PRO A 197 -23.96 -1.32 -0.07
CA PRO A 197 -23.67 -1.22 1.35
C PRO A 197 -24.84 -0.50 2.03
N VAL A 198 -25.48 -1.16 2.99
CA VAL A 198 -26.52 -0.53 3.81
C VAL A 198 -25.81 0.25 4.90
N PRO A 199 -25.98 1.58 4.98
CA PRO A 199 -25.44 2.36 6.10
C PRO A 199 -26.01 1.84 7.41
N ALA A 200 -25.17 1.66 8.44
CA ALA A 200 -25.66 1.32 9.76
C ALA A 200 -26.55 2.45 10.29
N GLU A 201 -27.69 2.12 10.93
CA GLU A 201 -28.59 3.10 11.52
C GLU A 201 -27.81 3.99 12.53
N GLY A 202 -27.78 5.31 12.28
CA GLY A 202 -27.06 6.28 13.09
C GLY A 202 -25.72 6.75 12.54
N GLU A 203 -25.19 6.21 11.45
CA GLU A 203 -24.01 6.77 10.77
C GLU A 203 -24.41 8.01 9.95
N ARG A 204 -24.04 9.18 10.48
CA ARG A 204 -24.24 10.46 9.78
C ARG A 204 -23.52 10.43 8.43
N ALA A 205 -24.25 10.75 7.35
CA ALA A 205 -23.67 10.98 6.04
C ALA A 205 -22.59 12.08 6.14
N ALA A 206 -21.46 11.81 5.50
CA ALA A 206 -20.46 12.81 5.10
C ALA A 206 -19.59 13.46 6.20
N THR A 207 -18.83 12.71 6.96
CA THR A 207 -17.60 13.25 7.55
C THR A 207 -16.52 12.18 7.49
N ILE A 208 -15.29 12.62 7.15
CA ILE A 208 -14.09 11.77 7.31
C ILE A 208 -14.15 11.25 8.74
N ASP A 209 -14.52 9.97 8.90
CA ASP A 209 -14.65 9.39 10.23
C ASP A 209 -13.28 8.86 10.71
N PHE A 210 -12.36 9.82 10.92
CA PHE A 210 -11.06 9.53 11.50
C PHE A 210 -11.18 8.74 12.81
N ARG A 211 -12.13 9.14 13.66
CA ARG A 211 -12.36 8.46 14.96
C ARG A 211 -12.89 7.06 14.73
N GLY A 212 -13.76 6.86 13.74
CA GLY A 212 -14.26 5.54 13.38
C GLY A 212 -13.18 4.63 12.78
N SER A 213 -12.29 5.17 11.94
CA SER A 213 -11.14 4.42 11.40
C SER A 213 -10.22 3.96 12.52
N VAL A 214 -9.80 4.88 13.42
CA VAL A 214 -8.98 4.53 14.59
C VAL A 214 -9.71 3.55 15.52
N ARG A 215 -11.02 3.73 15.72
CA ARG A 215 -11.82 2.83 16.54
C ARG A 215 -11.93 1.44 15.90
N ALA A 216 -12.12 1.33 14.58
CA ALA A 216 -12.16 0.06 13.87
C ALA A 216 -10.85 -0.73 14.04
N VAL A 217 -9.70 -0.04 13.90
CA VAL A 217 -8.38 -0.64 14.11
C VAL A 217 -8.15 -1.05 15.56
N ARG A 218 -8.56 -0.21 16.53
CA ARG A 218 -8.41 -0.52 17.97
C ARG A 218 -9.32 -1.61 18.47
N ASN A 219 -10.49 -1.79 17.85
CA ASN A 219 -11.45 -2.83 18.21
C ASN A 219 -11.04 -4.22 17.72
N ALA A 220 -10.14 -4.31 16.73
CA ALA A 220 -9.55 -5.59 16.31
C ALA A 220 -8.27 -5.85 17.12
N PRO A 221 -8.29 -6.84 18.04
CA PRO A 221 -7.16 -7.08 18.94
C PRO A 221 -5.87 -7.40 18.20
N GLY A 222 -4.82 -6.62 18.44
CA GLY A 222 -3.50 -6.79 17.80
C GLY A 222 -3.34 -6.13 16.43
N LEU A 223 -4.43 -5.72 15.76
CA LEU A 223 -4.36 -5.10 14.43
C LEU A 223 -3.62 -3.77 14.45
N PHE A 224 -3.85 -2.95 15.47
CA PHE A 224 -3.10 -1.70 15.64
C PHE A 224 -1.59 -1.94 15.71
N ALA A 225 -1.17 -2.97 16.44
CA ALA A 225 0.24 -3.33 16.53
C ALA A 225 0.81 -3.84 15.19
N LEU A 226 0.00 -4.54 14.38
CA LEU A 226 0.39 -4.96 13.04
C LEU A 226 0.66 -3.75 12.14
N ILE A 227 -0.28 -2.81 12.07
CA ILE A 227 -0.14 -1.59 11.24
C ILE A 227 1.06 -0.75 11.71
N ILE A 228 1.25 -0.59 13.02
CA ILE A 228 2.44 0.11 13.55
C ILE A 228 3.72 -0.63 13.18
N PHE A 229 3.74 -1.95 13.23
CA PHE A 229 4.90 -2.75 12.79
C PHE A 229 5.18 -2.55 11.29
N SER A 230 4.15 -2.60 10.44
CA SER A 230 4.28 -2.31 9.01
C SER A 230 4.77 -0.87 8.76
N THR A 231 4.26 0.09 9.52
CA THR A 231 4.74 1.48 9.46
C THR A 231 6.23 1.60 9.77
N PHE A 232 6.71 0.93 10.83
CA PHE A 232 8.14 0.90 11.13
C PHE A 232 8.95 0.18 10.05
N ASN A 233 8.41 -0.89 9.48
CA ASN A 233 9.04 -1.56 8.34
C ASN A 233 9.17 -0.62 7.13
N ASN A 234 8.12 0.14 6.79
CA ASN A 234 8.15 1.15 5.73
C ASN A 234 9.10 2.31 6.06
N LEU A 235 9.16 2.73 7.32
CA LEU A 235 10.09 3.76 7.78
C LEU A 235 11.55 3.33 7.56
N ILE A 236 11.89 2.09 7.89
CA ILE A 236 13.23 1.54 7.63
C ILE A 236 13.44 1.32 6.11
N GLY A 237 12.40 0.87 5.39
CA GLY A 237 12.41 0.79 3.92
C GLY A 237 12.75 2.12 3.25
N GLY A 238 12.27 3.24 3.82
CA GLY A 238 12.61 4.60 3.39
C GLY A 238 14.10 4.93 3.50
N VAL A 239 14.82 4.33 4.46
CA VAL A 239 16.29 4.46 4.57
C VAL A 239 16.97 3.87 3.32
N TYR A 240 16.56 2.64 2.96
CA TYR A 240 17.11 1.98 1.78
C TYR A 240 16.76 2.75 0.51
N MET A 241 15.50 3.19 0.38
CA MET A 241 15.05 3.96 -0.77
C MET A 241 15.83 5.28 -0.95
N ALA A 242 16.13 5.99 0.14
CA ALA A 242 16.83 7.28 0.09
C ALA A 242 18.32 7.14 -0.27
N LEU A 243 18.97 6.06 0.17
CA LEU A 243 20.42 5.90 0.06
C LEU A 243 20.85 4.85 -0.97
N MET A 244 19.91 4.14 -1.58
CA MET A 244 20.19 3.09 -2.57
C MET A 244 20.85 3.67 -3.82
N ASP A 245 20.34 4.77 -4.36
CA ASP A 245 20.91 5.42 -5.53
C ASP A 245 22.29 6.01 -5.27
N PRO A 246 22.52 6.81 -4.19
CA PRO A 246 23.86 7.28 -3.84
C PRO A 246 24.88 6.16 -3.75
N TYR A 247 24.56 5.08 -3.04
CA TYR A 247 25.49 3.95 -2.93
C TYR A 247 25.69 3.19 -4.25
N GLY A 248 24.61 3.06 -5.05
CA GLY A 248 24.67 2.41 -6.37
C GLY A 248 25.58 3.18 -7.33
N LEU A 249 25.52 4.51 -7.33
CA LEU A 249 26.34 5.38 -8.19
C LEU A 249 27.83 5.38 -7.81
N GLU A 250 28.20 4.98 -6.59
CA GLU A 250 29.60 4.74 -6.22
C GLU A 250 30.15 3.43 -6.83
N LEU A 251 29.27 2.45 -7.09
CA LEU A 251 29.68 1.16 -7.64
C LEU A 251 29.51 1.02 -9.14
N PHE A 252 28.62 1.82 -9.74
CA PHE A 252 28.21 1.70 -11.13
C PHE A 252 28.23 3.06 -11.83
N SER A 253 28.41 3.05 -13.16
CA SER A 253 28.02 4.23 -13.95
C SER A 253 26.50 4.44 -13.92
N VAL A 254 26.02 5.64 -14.23
CA VAL A 254 24.61 6.00 -14.23
C VAL A 254 23.79 5.04 -15.12
N GLU A 255 24.33 4.70 -16.29
CA GLU A 255 23.69 3.80 -17.26
C GLU A 255 23.62 2.36 -16.72
N ALA A 256 24.73 1.89 -16.14
CA ALA A 256 24.79 0.56 -15.54
C ALA A 256 23.87 0.45 -14.33
N TRP A 257 23.80 1.49 -13.49
CA TRP A 257 22.89 1.54 -12.36
C TRP A 257 21.42 1.46 -12.79
N GLY A 258 21.03 2.20 -13.82
CA GLY A 258 19.68 2.10 -14.37
C GLY A 258 19.30 0.68 -14.83
N VAL A 259 20.24 -0.03 -15.47
CA VAL A 259 20.04 -1.44 -15.87
C VAL A 259 19.93 -2.35 -14.65
N VAL A 260 20.78 -2.17 -13.64
CA VAL A 260 20.74 -2.94 -12.38
C VAL A 260 19.40 -2.75 -11.69
N LEU A 261 18.89 -1.52 -11.59
CA LEU A 261 17.56 -1.24 -11.02
C LEU A 261 16.44 -1.94 -11.79
N GLY A 262 16.48 -1.90 -13.12
CA GLY A 262 15.52 -2.61 -13.97
C GLY A 262 15.53 -4.13 -13.73
N VAL A 263 16.71 -4.72 -13.61
CA VAL A 263 16.87 -6.16 -13.29
C VAL A 263 16.39 -6.46 -11.88
N THR A 264 16.77 -5.67 -10.89
CA THR A 264 16.37 -5.90 -9.49
C THR A 264 14.86 -5.78 -9.29
N ALA A 265 14.18 -4.90 -10.03
CA ALA A 265 12.72 -4.77 -10.01
C ALA A 265 11.97 -6.05 -10.44
N THR A 266 12.62 -6.94 -11.22
CA THR A 266 12.05 -8.28 -11.52
C THR A 266 11.80 -9.10 -10.25
N GLY A 267 12.48 -8.77 -9.15
CA GLY A 267 12.28 -9.38 -7.84
C GLY A 267 10.83 -9.26 -7.35
N PHE A 268 10.18 -8.13 -7.54
CA PHE A 268 8.75 -7.96 -7.21
C PHE A 268 7.87 -8.96 -7.96
N ILE A 269 8.14 -9.17 -9.24
CA ILE A 269 7.37 -10.12 -10.06
C ILE A 269 7.57 -11.53 -9.53
N ILE A 270 8.82 -11.92 -9.29
CA ILE A 270 9.15 -13.27 -8.81
C ILE A 270 8.57 -13.52 -7.43
N GLY A 271 8.70 -12.56 -6.50
CA GLY A 271 8.11 -12.63 -5.17
C GLY A 271 6.59 -12.71 -5.20
N GLY A 272 5.93 -11.85 -5.98
CA GLY A 272 4.49 -11.86 -6.17
C GLY A 272 3.98 -13.18 -6.75
N LEU A 273 4.62 -13.70 -7.80
CA LEU A 273 4.29 -14.99 -8.40
C LEU A 273 4.52 -16.17 -7.45
N ALA A 274 5.58 -16.11 -6.63
CA ALA A 274 5.83 -17.14 -5.61
C ALA A 274 4.66 -17.19 -4.61
N ILE A 275 4.18 -16.05 -4.13
CA ILE A 275 3.03 -15.99 -3.22
C ILE A 275 1.74 -16.38 -3.93
N ALA A 276 1.54 -15.93 -5.17
CA ALA A 276 0.39 -16.31 -5.97
C ALA A 276 0.30 -17.83 -6.19
N LYS A 277 1.43 -18.52 -6.23
CA LYS A 277 1.51 -19.98 -6.41
C LYS A 277 1.48 -20.76 -5.10
N PHE A 278 2.26 -20.34 -4.10
CA PHE A 278 2.49 -21.10 -2.86
C PHE A 278 1.68 -20.58 -1.67
N GLY A 279 1.12 -19.37 -1.77
CA GLY A 279 0.45 -18.68 -0.66
C GLY A 279 1.44 -18.22 0.42
N LEU A 280 0.88 -17.86 1.58
CA LEU A 280 1.61 -17.36 2.75
C LEU A 280 1.71 -18.38 3.90
N GLY A 281 1.26 -19.61 3.64
CA GLY A 281 1.18 -20.66 4.67
C GLY A 281 0.02 -20.45 5.64
N LYS A 282 0.00 -21.21 6.74
CA LYS A 282 -1.13 -21.22 7.70
C LYS A 282 -1.22 -19.96 8.55
N ASN A 283 -0.14 -19.24 8.72
CA ASN A 283 -0.08 -18.05 9.58
C ASN A 283 0.69 -16.91 8.87
N PRO A 284 -0.01 -16.05 8.12
CA PRO A 284 0.59 -14.93 7.41
C PRO A 284 1.38 -13.96 8.29
N ILE A 285 0.96 -13.77 9.55
CA ILE A 285 1.65 -12.88 10.50
C ILE A 285 3.05 -13.42 10.82
N ARG A 286 3.13 -14.75 11.06
CA ARG A 286 4.41 -15.41 11.28
C ARG A 286 5.30 -15.32 10.04
N THR A 287 4.73 -15.55 8.86
CA THR A 287 5.44 -15.46 7.59
C THR A 287 5.99 -14.06 7.38
N MET A 288 5.18 -13.02 7.60
CA MET A 288 5.58 -11.62 7.52
C MET A 288 6.79 -11.32 8.42
N LEU A 289 6.76 -11.72 9.69
CA LEU A 289 7.86 -11.46 10.62
C LEU A 289 9.17 -12.19 10.20
N ILE A 290 9.06 -13.44 9.73
CA ILE A 290 10.21 -14.19 9.21
C ILE A 290 10.81 -13.51 7.97
N VAL A 291 9.93 -13.07 7.08
CA VAL A 291 10.35 -12.36 5.85
C VAL A 291 11.02 -11.03 6.19
N VAL A 292 10.49 -10.27 7.15
CA VAL A 292 11.11 -8.99 7.60
C VAL A 292 12.48 -9.26 8.24
N ILE A 293 12.66 -10.36 9.00
CA ILE A 293 13.99 -10.77 9.48
C ILE A 293 14.92 -11.03 8.30
N ALA A 294 14.48 -11.79 7.30
CA ALA A 294 15.30 -12.08 6.12
C ALA A 294 15.66 -10.79 5.35
N MET A 295 14.70 -9.87 5.18
CA MET A 295 14.95 -8.56 4.59
C MET A 295 15.96 -7.75 5.39
N GLY A 296 15.84 -7.73 6.72
CA GLY A 296 16.78 -7.03 7.60
C GLY A 296 18.20 -7.62 7.53
N VAL A 297 18.32 -8.94 7.47
CA VAL A 297 19.62 -9.61 7.29
C VAL A 297 20.22 -9.28 5.92
N LEU A 298 19.43 -9.36 4.84
CA LEU A 298 19.87 -8.97 3.49
C LEU A 298 20.30 -7.50 3.48
N GLY A 299 19.47 -6.61 4.03
CA GLY A 299 19.74 -5.18 4.08
C GLY A 299 21.00 -4.81 4.87
N ALA A 300 21.33 -5.59 5.91
CA ALA A 300 22.57 -5.43 6.66
C ALA A 300 23.81 -5.94 5.91
N LEU A 301 23.63 -6.94 5.05
CA LEU A 301 24.76 -7.67 4.46
C LEU A 301 25.12 -7.26 3.04
N PHE A 302 24.18 -6.75 2.23
CA PHE A 302 24.46 -6.53 0.82
C PHE A 302 25.46 -5.37 0.56
N THR A 303 25.74 -4.53 1.53
CA THR A 303 26.76 -3.46 1.46
C THR A 303 27.98 -3.73 2.33
N ILE A 304 28.13 -4.96 2.87
CA ILE A 304 29.24 -5.31 3.78
C ILE A 304 30.61 -5.20 3.09
N ARG A 305 30.62 -5.34 1.76
CA ARG A 305 31.80 -5.12 0.90
C ARG A 305 31.37 -4.36 -0.36
N GLU A 306 32.31 -3.69 -1.00
CA GLU A 306 32.09 -2.97 -2.28
C GLU A 306 32.07 -3.91 -3.49
N TRP A 307 31.37 -5.03 -3.34
CA TRP A 307 31.19 -5.97 -4.41
C TRP A 307 29.88 -5.65 -5.14
N TRP A 308 30.00 -5.13 -6.35
CA TRP A 308 28.85 -4.74 -7.17
C TRP A 308 27.79 -5.85 -7.31
N TRP A 309 28.22 -7.09 -7.47
CA TRP A 309 27.32 -8.26 -7.59
C TRP A 309 26.59 -8.56 -6.29
N LEU A 310 27.25 -8.41 -5.14
CA LEU A 310 26.62 -8.61 -3.83
C LEU A 310 25.52 -7.60 -3.59
N TYR A 311 25.79 -6.35 -3.95
CA TYR A 311 24.82 -5.26 -3.85
C TYR A 311 23.62 -5.50 -4.77
N ALA A 312 23.85 -5.78 -6.08
CA ALA A 312 22.79 -6.05 -7.05
C ALA A 312 21.94 -7.28 -6.67
N LEU A 313 22.59 -8.40 -6.28
CA LEU A 313 21.90 -9.62 -5.86
C LEU A 313 21.13 -9.40 -4.55
N GLY A 314 21.70 -8.66 -3.62
CA GLY A 314 21.07 -8.35 -2.33
C GLY A 314 19.82 -7.52 -2.50
N ILE A 315 19.85 -6.47 -3.34
CA ILE A 315 18.66 -5.68 -3.68
C ILE A 315 17.62 -6.56 -4.38
N TRP A 316 18.02 -7.34 -5.36
CA TRP A 316 17.11 -8.23 -6.07
C TRP A 316 16.40 -9.20 -5.11
N ALA A 317 17.14 -9.85 -4.21
CA ALA A 317 16.59 -10.75 -3.21
C ALA A 317 15.65 -10.00 -2.22
N TYR A 318 16.04 -8.79 -1.81
CA TYR A 318 15.22 -7.92 -0.97
C TYR A 318 13.88 -7.60 -1.66
N MET A 319 13.92 -7.21 -2.94
CA MET A 319 12.73 -6.92 -3.74
C MET A 319 11.81 -8.14 -3.93
N CYS A 320 12.37 -9.37 -3.97
CA CYS A 320 11.58 -10.61 -3.99
C CYS A 320 10.75 -10.81 -2.70
N LEU A 321 11.18 -10.25 -1.59
CA LEU A 321 10.54 -10.45 -0.29
C LEU A 321 9.45 -9.41 0.02
N ILE A 322 9.49 -8.22 -0.58
CA ILE A 322 8.52 -7.15 -0.32
C ILE A 322 7.08 -7.60 -0.53
N PRO A 323 6.69 -8.27 -1.65
CA PRO A 323 5.32 -8.71 -1.86
C PRO A 323 4.78 -9.64 -0.77
N ALA A 324 5.67 -10.39 -0.09
CA ALA A 324 5.26 -11.28 1.00
C ALA A 324 4.84 -10.51 2.25
N VAL A 325 5.48 -9.39 2.55
CA VAL A 325 5.11 -8.51 3.67
C VAL A 325 3.76 -7.87 3.40
N GLU A 326 3.60 -7.24 2.23
CA GLU A 326 2.37 -6.57 1.83
C GLU A 326 1.18 -7.54 1.76
N ALA A 327 1.36 -8.69 1.09
CA ALA A 327 0.31 -9.70 0.97
C ALA A 327 -0.07 -10.29 2.33
N SER A 328 0.87 -10.44 3.27
CA SER A 328 0.60 -10.91 4.62
C SER A 328 -0.28 -9.94 5.38
N GLU A 329 0.03 -8.66 5.35
CA GLU A 329 -0.75 -7.62 6.00
C GLU A 329 -2.16 -7.54 5.44
N GLN A 330 -2.29 -7.46 4.12
CA GLN A 330 -3.59 -7.41 3.45
C GLN A 330 -4.44 -8.63 3.78
N THR A 331 -3.86 -9.83 3.72
CA THR A 331 -4.55 -11.09 4.04
C THR A 331 -5.06 -11.12 5.48
N VAL A 332 -4.26 -10.60 6.44
CA VAL A 332 -4.68 -10.52 7.84
C VAL A 332 -5.83 -9.53 8.01
N ILE A 333 -5.73 -8.34 7.43
CA ILE A 333 -6.80 -7.32 7.50
C ILE A 333 -8.09 -7.88 6.91
N GLN A 334 -8.02 -8.54 5.73
CA GLN A 334 -9.17 -9.12 5.03
C GLN A 334 -9.89 -10.21 5.85
N LYS A 335 -9.17 -10.95 6.71
CA LYS A 335 -9.75 -11.99 7.54
C LYS A 335 -10.28 -11.49 8.88
N VAL A 336 -9.56 -10.59 9.55
CA VAL A 336 -9.91 -10.18 10.92
C VAL A 336 -10.80 -8.95 11.00
N VAL A 337 -10.97 -8.21 9.89
CA VAL A 337 -11.78 -6.99 9.82
C VAL A 337 -13.06 -7.27 9.04
N PRO A 338 -14.26 -6.99 9.60
CA PRO A 338 -15.51 -7.09 8.87
C PRO A 338 -15.46 -6.28 7.55
N PHE A 339 -16.00 -6.86 6.47
CA PHE A 339 -15.96 -6.30 5.13
C PHE A 339 -16.37 -4.83 5.06
N ARG A 340 -17.45 -4.44 5.77
CA ARG A 340 -17.96 -3.05 5.84
C ARG A 340 -16.98 -2.03 6.43
N LYS A 341 -15.93 -2.47 7.11
CA LYS A 341 -14.92 -1.60 7.76
C LYS A 341 -13.53 -1.73 7.14
N GLN A 342 -13.36 -2.63 6.16
CA GLN A 342 -12.06 -2.88 5.55
C GLN A 342 -11.50 -1.65 4.84
N GLY A 343 -12.33 -0.89 4.12
CA GLY A 343 -11.90 0.32 3.44
C GLY A 343 -11.30 1.35 4.41
N ARG A 344 -11.95 1.56 5.57
CA ARG A 344 -11.44 2.46 6.62
C ARG A 344 -10.12 1.98 7.21
N VAL A 345 -9.98 0.67 7.40
CA VAL A 345 -8.73 0.08 7.95
C VAL A 345 -7.61 0.15 6.93
N PHE A 346 -7.85 -0.21 5.67
CA PHE A 346 -6.87 -0.05 4.59
C PHE A 346 -6.50 1.42 4.37
N GLY A 347 -7.49 2.33 4.44
CA GLY A 347 -7.23 3.77 4.35
C GLY A 347 -6.36 4.29 5.51
N PHE A 348 -6.58 3.78 6.74
CA PHE A 348 -5.75 4.13 7.88
C PHE A 348 -4.33 3.59 7.74
N ALA A 349 -4.17 2.31 7.36
CA ALA A 349 -2.88 1.69 7.12
C ALA A 349 -2.10 2.46 6.03
N ALA A 350 -2.73 2.68 4.87
CA ALA A 350 -2.14 3.43 3.77
C ALA A 350 -1.72 4.86 4.18
N ALA A 351 -2.53 5.56 5.00
CA ALA A 351 -2.20 6.91 5.48
C ALA A 351 -0.91 6.93 6.31
N VAL A 352 -0.81 5.99 7.26
CA VAL A 352 0.33 5.95 8.20
C VAL A 352 1.59 5.43 7.50
N GLU A 353 1.45 4.42 6.66
CA GLU A 353 2.55 3.78 5.96
C GLU A 353 3.12 4.66 4.85
N SER A 354 2.26 5.30 4.03
CA SER A 354 2.72 6.21 2.98
C SER A 354 3.43 7.45 3.52
N ALA A 355 3.12 7.87 4.76
CA ALA A 355 3.82 8.97 5.41
C ALA A 355 5.21 8.57 5.93
N ALA A 356 5.44 7.28 6.20
CA ALA A 356 6.67 6.81 6.83
C ALA A 356 7.91 7.00 5.95
N ALA A 357 7.86 6.60 4.68
CA ALA A 357 9.00 6.64 3.77
C ALA A 357 9.53 8.08 3.51
N PRO A 358 8.69 9.08 3.18
CA PRO A 358 9.15 10.47 3.04
C PRO A 358 9.77 11.04 4.32
N VAL A 359 9.16 10.74 5.49
CA VAL A 359 9.70 11.20 6.78
C VAL A 359 11.11 10.66 6.99
N THR A 360 11.31 9.39 6.71
CA THR A 360 12.64 8.78 6.86
C THR A 360 13.63 9.32 5.84
N ALA A 361 13.26 9.42 4.57
CA ALA A 361 14.14 9.94 3.53
C ALA A 361 14.63 11.36 3.88
N PHE A 362 13.73 12.19 4.44
CA PHE A 362 14.07 13.55 4.86
C PHE A 362 15.00 13.60 6.08
N LEU A 363 14.90 12.64 6.97
CA LEU A 363 15.71 12.59 8.19
C LEU A 363 17.05 11.90 7.96
N ILE A 364 17.08 10.82 7.15
CA ILE A 364 18.26 9.98 7.05
C ILE A 364 19.36 10.58 6.17
N ALA A 365 19.01 11.36 5.13
CA ALA A 365 19.99 11.98 4.26
C ALA A 365 20.93 12.93 5.03
N PRO A 366 20.43 13.88 5.86
CA PRO A 366 21.32 14.71 6.70
C PRO A 366 22.11 13.90 7.73
N ILE A 367 21.51 12.87 8.31
CA ILE A 367 22.21 11.99 9.29
C ILE A 367 23.36 11.25 8.61
N ALA A 368 23.15 10.75 7.41
CA ALA A 368 24.18 10.09 6.63
C ALA A 368 25.30 11.07 6.25
N GLU A 369 24.93 12.23 5.65
CA GLU A 369 25.86 13.19 5.09
C GLU A 369 26.70 13.91 6.17
N PHE A 370 26.05 14.38 7.24
CA PHE A 370 26.74 15.22 8.23
C PHE A 370 27.37 14.43 9.40
N TRP A 371 26.92 13.19 9.63
CA TRP A 371 27.39 12.43 10.79
C TRP A 371 28.05 11.11 10.42
N LEU A 372 27.41 10.22 9.68
CA LEU A 372 27.89 8.85 9.51
C LEU A 372 28.94 8.71 8.41
N ILE A 373 28.84 9.48 7.32
CA ILE A 373 29.90 9.50 6.30
C ILE A 373 31.19 10.11 6.88
N PRO A 374 31.19 11.32 7.48
CA PRO A 374 32.39 11.86 8.11
C PRO A 374 32.93 11.01 9.25
N TYR A 375 32.06 10.34 10.03
CA TYR A 375 32.50 9.41 11.06
C TYR A 375 33.31 8.23 10.49
N MET A 376 32.86 7.66 9.37
CA MET A 376 33.55 6.54 8.72
C MET A 376 34.83 6.98 8.00
N GLU A 377 34.94 8.23 7.56
CA GLU A 377 36.14 8.81 6.99
C GLU A 377 37.21 9.11 8.06
N THR A 378 36.80 9.32 9.31
CA THR A 378 37.71 9.54 10.44
C THR A 378 38.35 8.24 10.93
N GLY A 379 39.51 8.34 11.54
CA GLY A 379 40.23 7.15 12.08
C GLY A 379 39.45 6.34 13.12
N SER A 380 38.52 6.96 13.86
CA SER A 380 37.68 6.30 14.86
C SER A 380 36.64 5.35 14.22
N GLY A 381 35.96 5.78 13.17
CA GLY A 381 34.99 4.96 12.43
C GLY A 381 35.65 3.78 11.75
N ARG A 382 36.77 4.03 11.06
CA ARG A 382 37.58 2.99 10.43
C ARG A 382 38.13 1.96 11.46
N ALA A 383 38.60 2.41 12.61
CA ALA A 383 39.09 1.51 13.66
C ALA A 383 38.00 0.58 14.20
N THR A 384 36.74 1.12 14.28
CA THR A 384 35.62 0.35 14.84
C THR A 384 34.96 -0.58 13.81
N TRP A 385 34.76 -0.13 12.60
CA TRP A 385 33.93 -0.81 11.58
C TRP A 385 34.71 -1.28 10.35
N GLY A 386 35.95 -0.82 10.14
CA GLY A 386 36.75 -1.16 8.96
C GLY A 386 37.00 -2.66 8.78
N TRP A 387 37.14 -3.40 9.87
CA TRP A 387 37.26 -4.87 9.82
C TRP A 387 36.03 -5.55 9.16
N LEU A 388 34.83 -4.97 9.34
CA LEU A 388 33.58 -5.50 8.81
C LEU A 388 33.24 -4.87 7.46
N LEU A 389 33.22 -3.53 7.37
CA LEU A 389 32.74 -2.80 6.20
C LEU A 389 33.84 -2.50 5.17
N GLY A 390 35.11 -2.56 5.57
CA GLY A 390 36.22 -2.14 4.73
C GLY A 390 36.44 -0.63 4.73
N ASP A 391 37.32 -0.16 3.83
CA ASP A 391 37.68 1.23 3.62
C ASP A 391 37.07 1.71 2.30
N GLY A 392 36.56 2.96 2.23
CA GLY A 392 35.97 3.55 1.04
C GLY A 392 35.04 4.71 1.36
N GLU A 393 34.71 5.52 0.35
CA GLU A 393 33.86 6.72 0.50
C GLU A 393 32.42 6.35 0.85
N ALA A 394 31.87 5.27 0.27
CA ALA A 394 30.50 4.82 0.52
C ALA A 394 30.28 4.07 1.86
N ARG A 395 31.33 3.94 2.69
CA ARG A 395 31.25 3.13 3.95
C ARG A 395 30.32 3.73 5.00
N GLY A 396 30.14 5.06 4.99
CA GLY A 396 29.14 5.73 5.82
C GLY A 396 27.73 5.28 5.48
N ILE A 397 27.38 5.18 4.21
CA ILE A 397 26.07 4.68 3.74
C ILE A 397 25.93 3.18 4.07
N ALA A 398 27.01 2.39 3.90
CA ALA A 398 27.00 0.98 4.27
C ALA A 398 26.73 0.78 5.78
N LEU A 399 27.27 1.64 6.64
CA LEU A 399 26.98 1.62 8.08
C LEU A 399 25.51 1.95 8.37
N VAL A 400 24.91 2.90 7.65
CA VAL A 400 23.46 3.19 7.76
C VAL A 400 22.64 1.95 7.42
N PHE A 401 22.95 1.28 6.31
CA PHE A 401 22.25 0.07 5.89
C PHE A 401 22.41 -1.08 6.88
N LEU A 402 23.59 -1.26 7.43
CA LEU A 402 23.85 -2.23 8.50
C LEU A 402 22.97 -1.96 9.72
N ILE A 403 22.94 -0.74 10.20
CA ILE A 403 22.11 -0.32 11.36
C ILE A 403 20.62 -0.50 11.04
N ALA A 404 20.16 -0.07 9.87
CA ALA A 404 18.78 -0.19 9.43
C ALA A 404 18.34 -1.67 9.35
N GLY A 405 19.17 -2.52 8.75
CA GLY A 405 18.90 -3.96 8.66
C GLY A 405 18.87 -4.65 10.03
N LEU A 406 19.81 -4.32 10.91
CA LEU A 406 19.79 -4.83 12.28
C LEU A 406 18.56 -4.34 13.07
N ALA A 407 18.15 -3.08 12.88
CA ALA A 407 16.94 -2.56 13.48
C ALA A 407 15.67 -3.32 13.00
N MET A 408 15.58 -3.65 11.70
CA MET A 408 14.50 -4.51 11.18
C MET A 408 14.47 -5.87 11.86
N VAL A 409 15.63 -6.54 11.97
CA VAL A 409 15.73 -7.85 12.62
C VAL A 409 15.29 -7.76 14.08
N VAL A 410 15.80 -6.78 14.82
CA VAL A 410 15.45 -6.57 16.24
C VAL A 410 13.96 -6.30 16.41
N LEU A 411 13.37 -5.41 15.60
CA LEU A 411 11.94 -5.09 15.65
C LEU A 411 11.07 -6.31 15.35
N ALA A 412 11.43 -7.12 14.36
CA ALA A 412 10.69 -8.33 14.03
C ALA A 412 10.82 -9.41 15.13
N LEU A 413 12.00 -9.59 15.72
CA LEU A 413 12.20 -10.47 16.86
C LEU A 413 11.41 -10.01 18.09
N LEU A 414 11.43 -8.71 18.38
CA LEU A 414 10.60 -8.13 19.45
C LEU A 414 9.11 -8.34 19.18
N ALA A 415 8.65 -8.16 17.94
CA ALA A 415 7.26 -8.39 17.56
C ALA A 415 6.80 -9.82 17.87
N PHE A 416 7.65 -10.84 17.67
CA PHE A 416 7.34 -12.24 18.03
C PHE A 416 7.08 -12.43 19.53
N THR A 417 7.71 -11.64 20.40
CA THR A 417 7.56 -11.75 21.85
C THR A 417 6.29 -11.04 22.37
N THR A 418 5.68 -10.18 21.57
CA THR A 418 4.54 -9.35 21.99
C THR A 418 3.27 -10.15 22.25
N LYS A 419 2.43 -9.63 23.15
CA LYS A 419 1.07 -10.15 23.36
C LYS A 419 0.21 -9.95 22.09
N SER A 420 0.40 -8.84 21.40
CA SER A 420 -0.34 -8.49 20.17
C SER A 420 -0.14 -9.53 19.07
N TYR A 421 1.09 -9.99 18.84
CA TYR A 421 1.38 -11.07 17.90
C TYR A 421 0.60 -12.35 18.25
N ARG A 422 0.64 -12.76 19.52
CA ARG A 422 -0.04 -13.99 19.98
C ARG A 422 -1.56 -13.89 19.85
N VAL A 423 -2.13 -12.76 20.21
CA VAL A 423 -3.57 -12.51 20.14
C VAL A 423 -4.04 -12.49 18.68
N LEU A 424 -3.38 -11.69 17.83
CA LEU A 424 -3.75 -11.57 16.42
C LEU A 424 -3.55 -12.90 15.66
N SER A 425 -2.45 -13.59 15.92
CA SER A 425 -2.17 -14.91 15.34
C SER A 425 -3.22 -15.96 15.74
N LYS A 426 -3.62 -15.96 17.02
CA LYS A 426 -4.70 -16.84 17.51
C LYS A 426 -6.03 -16.46 16.85
N GLN A 427 -6.38 -15.19 16.80
CA GLN A 427 -7.61 -14.71 16.17
C GLN A 427 -7.65 -15.11 14.70
N TYR A 428 -6.56 -14.92 13.94
CA TYR A 428 -6.48 -15.33 12.54
C TYR A 428 -6.69 -16.84 12.36
N LEU A 429 -6.09 -17.67 13.22
CA LEU A 429 -6.17 -19.14 13.13
C LEU A 429 -7.49 -19.71 13.62
N THR A 430 -8.24 -19.01 14.47
CA THR A 430 -9.50 -19.47 15.06
C THR A 430 -10.73 -18.79 14.48
N ALA A 431 -10.57 -17.74 13.68
CA ALA A 431 -11.67 -17.11 12.98
C ALA A 431 -12.34 -18.14 12.05
N PRO A 432 -13.67 -18.28 12.08
CA PRO A 432 -14.40 -19.12 11.13
C PRO A 432 -14.11 -18.65 9.71
N ASP A 433 -14.08 -19.58 8.76
CA ASP A 433 -13.80 -19.25 7.35
C ASP A 433 -14.92 -18.39 6.70
N ASP A 434 -16.07 -18.20 7.38
CA ASP A 434 -17.21 -17.36 6.96
C ASP A 434 -17.39 -16.09 7.79
N ALA A 435 -16.39 -15.63 8.53
CA ALA A 435 -16.51 -14.47 9.43
C ALA A 435 -16.85 -13.13 8.71
N GLY A 436 -16.82 -13.09 7.37
CA GLY A 436 -17.27 -11.96 6.57
C GLY A 436 -18.80 -11.77 6.57
N GLU A 437 -19.60 -12.83 6.73
CA GLU A 437 -21.07 -12.77 6.69
C GLU A 437 -21.73 -12.80 8.08
N ALA A 438 -21.11 -13.44 9.07
CA ALA A 438 -21.73 -13.66 10.38
C ALA A 438 -21.69 -12.48 11.36
N ALA A 439 -20.87 -11.45 11.10
CA ALA A 439 -20.77 -10.29 12.00
C ALA A 439 -21.87 -9.22 11.79
N ASP A 440 -22.78 -9.42 10.84
CA ASP A 440 -23.87 -8.49 10.55
C ASP A 440 -25.19 -8.87 11.26
N GLY A 441 -25.22 -9.97 12.00
CA GLY A 441 -26.44 -10.53 12.58
C GLY A 441 -26.72 -10.27 14.08
N ASP A 442 -25.74 -9.81 14.87
CA ASP A 442 -25.90 -9.70 16.32
C ASP A 442 -25.63 -8.29 16.87
N GLY A 443 -26.67 -7.51 16.86
CA GLY A 443 -26.68 -6.19 17.50
C GLY A 443 -28.05 -5.74 18.00
N ASP A 444 -29.03 -6.64 18.27
CA ASP A 444 -30.21 -6.32 19.05
C ASP A 444 -30.90 -7.60 19.57
N GLY A 445 -30.23 -8.30 20.46
CA GLY A 445 -30.80 -9.31 21.32
C GLY A 445 -30.89 -8.79 22.74
N ALA A 446 -31.93 -8.03 23.08
CA ALA A 446 -32.29 -7.79 24.47
C ALA A 446 -32.54 -9.17 25.15
N PRO A 447 -32.12 -9.36 26.39
CA PRO A 447 -32.35 -10.62 27.09
C PRO A 447 -33.84 -10.76 27.33
N ASP A 448 -34.46 -11.74 26.68
CA ASP A 448 -35.82 -12.16 26.98
C ASP A 448 -35.80 -12.90 28.32
N THR A 449 -36.21 -12.14 29.35
CA THR A 449 -36.37 -12.67 30.69
C THR A 449 -37.60 -13.53 30.75
N ALA A 450 -37.36 -14.75 31.14
CA ALA A 450 -38.29 -15.61 31.91
C ALA A 450 -39.64 -15.93 31.31
N ARG A 451 -39.80 -17.13 30.79
CA ARG A 451 -40.98 -17.95 30.96
C ARG A 451 -40.56 -19.37 31.29
N THR A 452 -40.35 -19.60 32.58
CA THR A 452 -40.59 -20.91 33.22
C THR A 452 -42.10 -21.14 33.23
N GLY A 453 -42.52 -22.19 32.56
CA GLY A 453 -43.87 -22.66 32.55
C GLY A 453 -43.87 -24.17 32.59
N ASP A 454 -43.94 -24.73 33.78
CA ASP A 454 -44.17 -26.12 34.04
C ASP A 454 -45.42 -26.64 33.32
N GLY A 455 -45.25 -27.63 32.44
CA GLY A 455 -46.29 -28.42 31.87
C GLY A 455 -46.48 -29.66 32.72
N VAL A 456 -47.47 -29.68 33.56
CA VAL A 456 -48.01 -30.90 34.20
C VAL A 456 -49.20 -31.34 33.40
N ASP A 457 -49.06 -32.51 32.82
CA ASP A 457 -50.13 -33.31 32.22
C ASP A 457 -50.93 -33.98 33.34
N LEU A 458 -52.27 -33.77 33.39
CA LEU A 458 -53.23 -34.61 34.12
C LEU A 458 -54.49 -34.72 33.29
N SER A 459 -54.59 -35.81 32.55
CA SER A 459 -55.83 -36.45 32.14
C SER A 459 -56.54 -37.01 33.33
N ASP A 460 -57.87 -37.02 33.25
CA ASP A 460 -58.88 -37.71 34.04
C ASP A 460 -59.50 -36.98 35.26
N ALA A 461 -60.76 -36.64 35.12
CA ALA A 461 -61.90 -37.21 35.79
C ALA A 461 -63.18 -36.36 35.75
N ARG A 462 -64.11 -36.84 35.00
CA ARG A 462 -65.55 -36.98 35.28
C ARG A 462 -66.23 -36.02 36.28
N ALA A 463 -67.32 -35.53 35.75
CA ALA A 463 -68.66 -35.57 36.30
C ALA A 463 -69.08 -34.62 37.41
N GLY A 464 -70.13 -33.92 37.15
CA GLY A 464 -71.16 -33.83 38.11
C GLY A 464 -71.77 -32.44 38.37
N ARG A 465 -72.95 -32.27 37.87
CA ARG A 465 -74.09 -31.56 38.46
C ARG A 465 -74.04 -30.01 38.72
N ALA A 466 -74.87 -29.38 37.95
CA ALA A 466 -76.19 -28.92 38.37
C ALA A 466 -76.23 -27.73 39.36
N GLY A 467 -76.79 -26.65 38.90
CA GLY A 467 -77.86 -26.11 39.68
C GLY A 467 -77.79 -24.63 40.01
N ARG A 468 -78.69 -23.89 39.43
CA ARG A 468 -79.47 -22.75 40.00
C ARG A 468 -78.63 -21.59 40.64
N GLY A 469 -78.86 -20.44 40.39
CA GLY A 469 -80.08 -19.65 40.33
C GLY A 469 -79.71 -18.22 40.68
N ASP A 470 -80.46 -17.42 40.13
CA ASP A 470 -80.82 -16.02 40.23
C ASP A 470 -79.92 -15.05 39.49
#